data_52cf7c2eb37c27ec5c82414f342309e0
#
_entry.id   52cf7c2eb37c27ec5c82414f342309e0
#
_cell.length_a   1.000
_cell.length_b   1.000
_cell.length_c   1.000
_cell.angle_alpha   90.00
_cell.angle_beta   90.00
_cell.angle_gamma   90.00
#
_symmetry.space_group_name_H-M   'P 1'
#
loop_
_entity.id
_entity.type
_entity.pdbx_description
1 polymer ?
#
loop_
_entity_poly.entity_id
_entity_poly.type
_entity_poly.pdbx_seq_one_letter_code
_entity_poly.pdbx_strand_id
1 'polypeptide(L)'
;MNTHAYTHSVAESHHVFLNLLTLKFYCLPDNYEIVDSSLDDIKYVLNPTFTSEHIKQLDSSNKLSRAIDGTLYLPGIVGLNNIKANDYCNVVLQALSHVTPLRDFFLREINYARVKRPPGDSSFLLVQRFGELMRKLCNPRNFKAHVSPHEMLQAVVLWSKKKFQFTEQGDPIDFLSWFLNALHLALNGTKKPDSSVIYRTFLGSMRIHSRKIPPVELEDGQRAALQLTDEYKSSTQTTTSPFLYLTCDLPPPPLFKDEIMENIIPQVNLYTLLTKFNNENEKEYKTYKENFLKRFEITKLPPYLILYIKRFTKNTFFIEKNPTIVNFPVKNVDFGDILTPEIKAKHKNTVYDLVANIVHDGEPTKGTYRVHVLHKGTGKWYEMQDLHVTDILPQMITLTEAYIQIYELKTDAPSSNNS
;
A
#
# COMPACT_ATOMS: atom_id res chain seq x y z
N MET A 1 27.86 18.06 32.58
CA MET A 1 28.84 17.02 32.85
C MET A 1 28.30 15.71 33.43
N ASN A 2 27.03 15.44 33.55
CA ASN A 2 26.51 14.19 34.13
C ASN A 2 25.65 13.42 33.12
N THR A 3 26.24 13.03 32.00
CA THR A 3 25.56 12.15 31.06
C THR A 3 26.07 10.72 31.19
N HIS A 4 25.25 9.73 30.91
CA HIS A 4 25.67 8.32 30.86
C HIS A 4 26.90 8.11 29.98
N ALA A 5 26.98 8.80 28.83
CA ALA A 5 28.10 8.73 27.92
C ALA A 5 29.41 9.21 28.60
N TYR A 6 29.36 10.32 29.35
CA TYR A 6 30.52 10.82 30.09
C TYR A 6 30.98 9.82 31.16
N THR A 7 30.07 9.29 31.95
CA THR A 7 30.38 8.29 33.00
C THR A 7 30.97 7.03 32.38
N HIS A 8 30.40 6.55 31.27
CA HIS A 8 30.87 5.39 30.53
C HIS A 8 32.29 5.63 29.96
N SER A 9 32.56 6.84 29.43
CA SER A 9 33.87 7.19 28.89
C SER A 9 34.96 7.09 29.96
N VAL A 10 34.67 7.54 31.18
CA VAL A 10 35.64 7.49 32.29
C VAL A 10 35.79 6.07 32.85
N ALA A 11 34.68 5.32 32.98
CA ALA A 11 34.69 3.99 33.58
C ALA A 11 35.27 2.91 32.62
N GLU A 12 34.93 2.94 31.36
CA GLU A 12 35.24 1.89 30.38
C GLU A 12 36.32 2.29 29.36
N SER A 13 36.85 3.51 29.47
CA SER A 13 37.85 4.04 28.52
C SER A 13 37.40 4.04 27.07
N HIS A 14 36.09 4.16 26.81
CA HIS A 14 35.54 4.37 25.50
C HIS A 14 35.38 5.86 25.26
N HIS A 15 36.10 6.45 24.29
CA HIS A 15 36.19 7.90 24.16
C HIS A 15 35.44 8.50 23.00
N VAL A 16 35.01 7.71 21.96
CA VAL A 16 34.32 8.19 20.81
C VAL A 16 32.84 7.87 20.90
N PHE A 17 32.02 8.90 20.85
CA PHE A 17 30.56 8.81 20.98
C PHE A 17 29.87 9.46 19.78
N LEU A 18 28.80 8.84 19.29
CA LEU A 18 27.95 9.39 18.26
C LEU A 18 26.61 9.85 18.87
N ASN A 19 26.27 11.09 18.64
CA ASN A 19 24.92 11.59 18.92
C ASN A 19 23.99 11.13 17.80
N LEU A 20 23.07 10.22 18.10
CA LEU A 20 22.16 9.61 17.11
C LEU A 20 21.15 10.61 16.52
N LEU A 21 20.90 11.73 17.19
CA LEU A 21 19.98 12.77 16.71
C LEU A 21 20.66 13.72 15.73
N THR A 22 21.89 14.16 16.07
CA THR A 22 22.63 15.16 15.27
C THR A 22 23.62 14.53 14.30
N LEU A 23 23.89 13.23 14.44
CA LEU A 23 24.91 12.45 13.70
C LEU A 23 26.33 13.07 13.83
N LYS A 24 26.58 13.75 14.95
CA LYS A 24 27.88 14.31 15.28
C LYS A 24 28.64 13.39 16.22
N PHE A 25 29.96 13.26 15.97
CA PHE A 25 30.84 12.50 16.83
C PHE A 25 31.51 13.42 17.83
N TYR A 26 31.67 12.92 19.05
CA TYR A 26 32.30 13.63 20.16
C TYR A 26 33.33 12.76 20.84
N CYS A 27 34.43 13.37 21.25
CA CYS A 27 35.36 12.76 22.16
C CYS A 27 34.96 13.11 23.60
N LEU A 28 34.80 12.10 24.46
CA LEU A 28 34.58 12.25 25.89
C LEU A 28 35.72 11.58 26.68
N PRO A 29 36.17 12.13 27.80
CA PRO A 29 35.58 13.23 28.57
C PRO A 29 35.94 14.64 28.08
N ASP A 30 36.81 14.80 27.08
CA ASP A 30 37.36 16.10 26.66
C ASP A 30 36.34 17.03 25.99
N ASN A 31 35.19 16.47 25.55
CA ASN A 31 34.03 17.19 25.05
C ASN A 31 34.27 18.07 23.80
N TYR A 32 34.99 17.57 22.83
CA TYR A 32 35.15 18.20 21.53
C TYR A 32 34.46 17.39 20.39
N GLU A 33 34.02 18.07 19.33
CA GLU A 33 33.45 17.44 18.14
C GLU A 33 34.59 16.85 17.27
N ILE A 34 34.44 15.57 16.91
CA ILE A 34 35.35 14.89 15.98
C ILE A 34 34.86 15.07 14.57
N VAL A 35 35.68 15.68 13.72
CA VAL A 35 35.39 15.85 12.29
C VAL A 35 36.43 15.06 11.51
N ASP A 36 36.02 13.85 11.07
CA ASP A 36 36.88 12.94 10.31
C ASP A 36 36.04 12.21 9.25
N SER A 37 36.51 12.24 8.00
CA SER A 37 35.84 11.61 6.87
C SER A 37 35.77 10.08 6.97
N SER A 38 36.67 9.44 7.74
CA SER A 38 36.62 7.99 8.00
C SER A 38 35.36 7.56 8.75
N LEU A 39 34.68 8.50 9.43
CA LEU A 39 33.43 8.25 10.18
C LEU A 39 32.17 8.47 9.33
N ASP A 40 32.30 8.93 8.09
CA ASP A 40 31.14 9.24 7.24
C ASP A 40 30.37 7.97 6.82
N ASP A 41 31.04 6.82 6.73
CA ASP A 41 30.40 5.54 6.48
C ASP A 41 29.40 5.16 7.58
N ILE A 42 29.71 5.48 8.84
CA ILE A 42 28.81 5.24 9.99
C ILE A 42 27.58 6.16 9.90
N LYS A 43 27.79 7.44 9.59
CA LYS A 43 26.69 8.40 9.37
C LYS A 43 25.78 7.94 8.26
N TYR A 44 26.37 7.48 7.14
CA TYR A 44 25.62 7.00 5.96
C TYR A 44 24.76 5.76 6.29
N VAL A 45 25.26 4.83 7.10
CA VAL A 45 24.49 3.64 7.49
C VAL A 45 23.27 4.02 8.33
N LEU A 46 23.43 4.99 9.23
CA LEU A 46 22.34 5.46 10.11
C LEU A 46 21.32 6.32 9.38
N ASN A 47 21.77 7.15 8.45
CA ASN A 47 20.92 8.02 7.64
C ASN A 47 21.38 8.00 6.17
N PRO A 48 21.03 6.95 5.41
CA PRO A 48 21.46 6.83 4.04
C PRO A 48 20.87 7.93 3.16
N THR A 49 21.69 8.42 2.22
CA THR A 49 21.31 9.46 1.25
C THR A 49 21.33 8.90 -0.17
N PHE A 50 20.41 9.37 -1.00
CA PHE A 50 20.27 8.92 -2.39
C PHE A 50 20.38 10.11 -3.35
N THR A 51 21.28 9.99 -4.33
CA THR A 51 21.35 10.92 -5.46
C THR A 51 20.30 10.56 -6.51
N SER A 52 20.02 11.49 -7.43
CA SER A 52 19.09 11.22 -8.54
C SER A 52 19.58 10.07 -9.43
N GLU A 53 20.89 9.92 -9.59
CA GLU A 53 21.55 8.88 -10.36
C GLU A 53 21.37 7.51 -9.70
N HIS A 54 21.59 7.42 -8.38
CA HIS A 54 21.35 6.20 -7.61
C HIS A 54 19.89 5.73 -7.72
N ILE A 55 18.94 6.66 -7.62
CA ILE A 55 17.50 6.34 -7.71
C ILE A 55 17.14 5.77 -9.08
N LYS A 56 17.65 6.36 -10.17
CA LYS A 56 17.41 5.86 -11.52
C LYS A 56 17.93 4.44 -11.75
N GLN A 57 18.99 4.04 -11.02
CA GLN A 57 19.59 2.72 -11.13
C GLN A 57 18.86 1.65 -10.30
N LEU A 58 18.01 2.03 -9.32
CA LEU A 58 17.37 1.05 -8.42
C LEU A 58 16.56 0.00 -9.19
N ASP A 59 15.77 0.42 -10.18
CA ASP A 59 14.92 -0.49 -10.95
C ASP A 59 15.65 -1.31 -12.01
N SER A 60 16.94 -1.08 -12.22
CA SER A 60 17.82 -1.85 -13.12
C SER A 60 18.90 -2.63 -12.38
N SER A 61 19.10 -2.38 -11.09
CA SER A 61 20.15 -3.03 -10.29
C SER A 61 19.71 -4.42 -9.81
N ASN A 62 20.58 -5.40 -10.02
CA ASN A 62 20.43 -6.76 -9.48
C ASN A 62 21.56 -7.12 -8.49
N LYS A 63 22.33 -6.12 -8.04
CA LYS A 63 23.49 -6.33 -7.19
C LYS A 63 23.07 -6.68 -5.76
N LEU A 64 23.59 -7.80 -5.28
CA LEU A 64 23.53 -8.16 -3.87
C LEU A 64 24.46 -7.25 -3.06
N SER A 65 24.00 -6.87 -1.90
CA SER A 65 24.76 -6.16 -0.89
C SER A 65 25.11 -7.09 0.26
N ARG A 66 26.15 -6.74 1.00
CA ARG A 66 26.59 -7.49 2.17
C ARG A 66 26.41 -6.63 3.42
N ALA A 67 25.67 -7.16 4.38
CA ALA A 67 25.56 -6.56 5.71
C ALA A 67 26.88 -6.68 6.49
N ILE A 68 27.03 -5.93 7.55
CA ILE A 68 28.26 -5.96 8.38
C ILE A 68 28.49 -7.34 9.02
N ASP A 69 27.39 -8.05 9.33
CA ASP A 69 27.47 -9.42 9.84
C ASP A 69 27.81 -10.48 8.77
N GLY A 70 28.03 -10.07 7.52
CA GLY A 70 28.36 -10.93 6.39
C GLY A 70 27.18 -11.48 5.61
N THR A 71 25.95 -11.28 6.06
CA THR A 71 24.72 -11.75 5.39
C THR A 71 24.52 -11.01 4.06
N LEU A 72 24.20 -11.75 3.00
CA LEU A 72 23.85 -11.17 1.70
C LEU A 72 22.38 -10.79 1.67
N TYR A 73 22.09 -9.63 1.08
CA TYR A 73 20.72 -9.18 0.86
C TYR A 73 20.60 -8.38 -0.44
N LEU A 74 19.37 -8.24 -0.94
CA LEU A 74 19.08 -7.40 -2.10
C LEU A 74 18.45 -6.09 -1.59
N PRO A 75 19.04 -4.89 -1.86
CA PRO A 75 18.44 -3.62 -1.48
C PRO A 75 17.01 -3.49 -2.01
N GLY A 76 16.08 -3.06 -1.16
CA GLY A 76 14.64 -3.06 -1.45
C GLY A 76 13.91 -4.37 -1.12
N ILE A 77 14.63 -5.49 -0.99
CA ILE A 77 14.11 -6.82 -0.65
C ILE A 77 14.70 -7.24 0.70
N VAL A 78 14.30 -6.56 1.75
CA VAL A 78 14.74 -6.81 3.13
C VAL A 78 13.55 -6.93 4.06
N GLY A 79 13.62 -7.85 5.01
CA GLY A 79 12.54 -8.10 5.97
C GLY A 79 12.33 -6.92 6.93
N LEU A 80 11.12 -6.81 7.47
CA LEU A 80 10.76 -5.90 8.55
C LEU A 80 10.47 -6.67 9.83
N ASN A 81 11.02 -6.20 10.96
CA ASN A 81 10.75 -6.84 12.24
C ASN A 81 9.25 -6.77 12.59
N ASN A 82 8.71 -7.90 13.02
CA ASN A 82 7.45 -7.92 13.76
C ASN A 82 7.75 -7.74 15.25
N ILE A 83 7.39 -6.60 15.80
CA ILE A 83 7.69 -6.25 17.20
C ILE A 83 6.77 -7.04 18.12
N LYS A 84 5.49 -7.14 17.79
CA LYS A 84 4.50 -7.93 18.53
C LYS A 84 3.34 -8.41 17.65
N ALA A 85 2.65 -7.51 16.96
CA ALA A 85 1.49 -7.84 16.11
C ALA A 85 1.33 -6.82 14.97
N ASN A 86 2.44 -6.39 14.37
CA ASN A 86 2.46 -5.35 13.33
C ASN A 86 2.63 -5.90 11.91
N ASP A 87 2.36 -7.18 11.69
CA ASP A 87 2.40 -7.82 10.37
C ASP A 87 1.51 -7.07 9.36
N TYR A 88 0.30 -6.65 9.75
CA TYR A 88 -0.61 -5.87 8.92
C TYR A 88 -0.05 -4.51 8.46
N CYS A 89 0.78 -3.87 9.28
CA CYS A 89 1.52 -2.66 8.88
C CYS A 89 2.70 -3.01 7.97
N ASN A 90 3.48 -4.05 8.31
CA ASN A 90 4.67 -4.46 7.58
C ASN A 90 4.34 -4.75 6.11
N VAL A 91 3.28 -5.51 5.83
CA VAL A 91 2.92 -5.86 4.46
C VAL A 91 2.51 -4.63 3.64
N VAL A 92 1.85 -3.64 4.24
CA VAL A 92 1.49 -2.39 3.57
C VAL A 92 2.73 -1.54 3.29
N LEU A 93 3.63 -1.40 4.27
CA LEU A 93 4.87 -0.64 4.10
C LEU A 93 5.77 -1.26 3.03
N GLN A 94 5.88 -2.60 3.00
CA GLN A 94 6.59 -3.34 1.96
C GLN A 94 5.94 -3.17 0.58
N ALA A 95 4.62 -3.29 0.47
CA ALA A 95 3.92 -3.07 -0.80
C ALA A 95 4.15 -1.65 -1.34
N LEU A 96 4.04 -0.63 -0.48
CA LEU A 96 4.23 0.77 -0.87
C LEU A 96 5.69 1.11 -1.23
N SER A 97 6.68 0.42 -0.66
CA SER A 97 8.09 0.60 -1.01
C SER A 97 8.43 0.17 -2.44
N HIS A 98 7.57 -0.63 -3.08
CA HIS A 98 7.69 -1.06 -4.46
C HIS A 98 6.88 -0.23 -5.46
N VAL A 99 6.22 0.82 -4.98
CA VAL A 99 5.56 1.83 -5.81
C VAL A 99 6.59 2.89 -6.19
N THR A 100 7.15 2.79 -7.38
CA THR A 100 8.32 3.58 -7.85
C THR A 100 8.18 5.09 -7.59
N PRO A 101 7.12 5.81 -8.01
CA PRO A 101 7.05 7.26 -7.79
C PRO A 101 6.95 7.65 -6.31
N LEU A 102 6.35 6.78 -5.48
CA LEU A 102 6.28 6.99 -4.04
C LEU A 102 7.64 6.76 -3.39
N ARG A 103 8.27 5.62 -3.67
CA ARG A 103 9.62 5.28 -3.20
C ARG A 103 10.62 6.38 -3.56
N ASP A 104 10.70 6.77 -4.82
CA ASP A 104 11.68 7.73 -5.34
C ASP A 104 11.49 9.12 -4.72
N PHE A 105 10.22 9.52 -4.46
CA PHE A 105 9.92 10.76 -3.77
C PHE A 105 10.50 10.76 -2.34
N PHE A 106 10.28 9.67 -1.58
CA PHE A 106 10.69 9.59 -0.18
C PHE A 106 12.17 9.26 0.02
N LEU A 107 12.85 8.70 -0.97
CA LEU A 107 14.31 8.50 -0.93
C LEU A 107 15.07 9.83 -0.88
N ARG A 108 14.51 10.92 -1.41
CA ARG A 108 15.12 12.26 -1.38
C ARG A 108 14.43 13.15 -0.36
N GLU A 109 15.07 13.36 0.77
CA GLU A 109 14.55 14.21 1.84
C GLU A 109 14.23 15.63 1.37
N ILE A 110 15.00 16.18 0.42
CA ILE A 110 14.78 17.51 -0.15
C ILE A 110 13.37 17.69 -0.74
N ASN A 111 12.71 16.61 -1.17
CA ASN A 111 11.37 16.66 -1.74
C ASN A 111 10.30 17.06 -0.71
N TYR A 112 10.53 16.80 0.56
CA TYR A 112 9.58 17.10 1.64
C TYR A 112 10.17 17.92 2.79
N ALA A 113 11.49 18.14 2.87
CA ALA A 113 12.12 18.93 3.94
C ALA A 113 11.60 20.38 4.05
N ARG A 114 11.07 20.92 2.94
CA ARG A 114 10.55 22.29 2.88
C ARG A 114 9.07 22.41 3.27
N VAL A 115 8.41 21.31 3.59
CA VAL A 115 6.99 21.33 4.00
C VAL A 115 6.89 22.02 5.36
N LYS A 116 6.31 23.21 5.37
CA LYS A 116 6.10 23.98 6.60
C LYS A 116 4.80 23.51 7.28
N ARG A 117 4.89 23.26 8.58
CA ARG A 117 3.77 22.89 9.44
C ARG A 117 3.63 23.87 10.61
N PRO A 118 2.41 24.06 11.14
CA PRO A 118 2.20 24.82 12.35
C PRO A 118 3.01 24.26 13.52
N PRO A 119 3.46 25.10 14.48
CA PRO A 119 4.09 24.63 15.70
C PRO A 119 3.20 23.60 16.42
N GLY A 120 3.80 22.48 16.86
CA GLY A 120 3.09 21.40 17.56
C GLY A 120 2.38 20.38 16.65
N ASP A 121 2.37 20.58 15.33
CA ASP A 121 1.83 19.57 14.40
C ASP A 121 2.82 18.42 14.20
N SER A 122 2.47 17.26 14.75
CA SER A 122 3.28 16.04 14.66
C SER A 122 3.09 15.25 13.35
N SER A 123 2.25 15.73 12.42
CA SER A 123 1.97 15.03 11.16
C SER A 123 3.21 14.89 10.28
N PHE A 124 4.10 15.87 10.33
CA PHE A 124 5.35 15.85 9.57
C PHE A 124 6.29 14.72 10.03
N LEU A 125 6.21 14.32 11.31
CA LEU A 125 6.97 13.18 11.82
C LEU A 125 6.65 11.88 11.05
N LEU A 126 5.38 11.67 10.66
CA LEU A 126 4.97 10.53 9.85
C LEU A 126 5.70 10.51 8.50
N VAL A 127 5.79 11.68 7.85
CA VAL A 127 6.50 11.86 6.56
C VAL A 127 7.99 11.57 6.71
N GLN A 128 8.63 12.14 7.75
CA GLN A 128 10.05 11.93 8.02
C GLN A 128 10.36 10.44 8.28
N ARG A 129 9.61 9.79 9.18
CA ARG A 129 9.84 8.38 9.53
C ARG A 129 9.55 7.43 8.36
N PHE A 130 8.59 7.76 7.51
CA PHE A 130 8.37 6.99 6.30
C PHE A 130 9.54 7.14 5.30
N GLY A 131 10.05 8.36 5.11
CA GLY A 131 11.24 8.60 4.29
C GLY A 131 12.48 7.87 4.82
N GLU A 132 12.72 7.91 6.12
CA GLU A 132 13.81 7.19 6.78
C GLU A 132 13.68 5.66 6.56
N LEU A 133 12.47 5.12 6.72
CA LEU A 133 12.21 3.71 6.46
C LEU A 133 12.50 3.34 5.00
N MET A 134 12.02 4.15 4.02
CA MET A 134 12.29 3.93 2.60
C MET A 134 13.79 3.91 2.31
N ARG A 135 14.55 4.86 2.86
CA ARG A 135 16.00 4.91 2.71
C ARG A 135 16.70 3.70 3.32
N LYS A 136 16.27 3.24 4.50
CA LYS A 136 16.81 2.02 5.14
C LYS A 136 16.51 0.76 4.34
N LEU A 137 15.30 0.64 3.77
CA LEU A 137 14.93 -0.51 2.94
C LEU A 137 15.76 -0.60 1.66
N CYS A 138 16.07 0.53 1.03
CA CYS A 138 16.84 0.60 -0.21
C CYS A 138 18.35 0.74 0.01
N ASN A 139 18.83 0.80 1.25
CA ASN A 139 20.24 1.03 1.57
C ASN A 139 21.13 -0.16 1.18
N PRO A 140 22.18 0.03 0.35
CA PRO A 140 23.13 -1.02 0.02
C PRO A 140 24.17 -1.31 1.12
N ARG A 141 24.15 -0.59 2.25
CA ARG A 141 25.14 -0.70 3.34
C ARG A 141 24.48 -0.82 4.70
N ASN A 142 23.56 -1.77 4.89
CA ASN A 142 22.89 -2.01 6.17
C ASN A 142 23.78 -2.79 7.14
N PHE A 143 23.60 -2.58 8.43
CA PHE A 143 24.25 -3.40 9.46
C PHE A 143 23.75 -4.85 9.44
N LYS A 144 22.47 -5.06 9.16
CA LYS A 144 21.81 -6.36 9.08
C LYS A 144 20.97 -6.44 7.82
N ALA A 145 20.70 -7.66 7.36
CA ALA A 145 19.85 -7.92 6.19
C ALA A 145 18.35 -7.72 6.46
N HIS A 146 17.99 -6.99 7.51
CA HIS A 146 16.62 -6.63 7.86
C HIS A 146 16.55 -5.25 8.51
N VAL A 147 15.36 -4.66 8.56
CA VAL A 147 15.12 -3.32 9.10
C VAL A 147 14.08 -3.37 10.20
N SER A 148 14.26 -2.60 11.27
CA SER A 148 13.24 -2.40 12.29
C SER A 148 12.31 -1.25 11.89
N PRO A 149 10.98 -1.46 11.82
CA PRO A 149 10.02 -0.40 11.55
C PRO A 149 9.61 0.38 12.81
N HIS A 150 10.28 0.19 13.95
CA HIS A 150 9.83 0.67 15.26
C HIS A 150 9.55 2.18 15.28
N GLU A 151 10.46 2.99 14.78
CA GLU A 151 10.31 4.46 14.77
C GLU A 151 9.16 4.91 13.88
N MET A 152 8.96 4.22 12.73
CA MET A 152 7.83 4.44 11.84
C MET A 152 6.51 4.10 12.54
N LEU A 153 6.45 2.96 13.21
CA LEU A 153 5.25 2.51 13.93
C LEU A 153 4.92 3.40 15.13
N GLN A 154 5.92 3.95 15.83
CA GLN A 154 5.68 4.95 16.86
C GLN A 154 5.01 6.22 16.29
N ALA A 155 5.46 6.70 15.13
CA ALA A 155 4.82 7.83 14.47
C ALA A 155 3.38 7.49 14.04
N VAL A 156 3.13 6.26 13.58
CA VAL A 156 1.78 5.75 13.25
C VAL A 156 0.87 5.77 14.49
N VAL A 157 1.33 5.20 15.61
CA VAL A 157 0.56 5.19 16.88
C VAL A 157 0.20 6.61 17.31
N LEU A 158 1.17 7.52 17.27
CA LEU A 158 1.00 8.91 17.68
C LEU A 158 -0.03 9.62 16.79
N TRP A 159 0.16 9.58 15.46
CA TRP A 159 -0.68 10.31 14.53
C TRP A 159 -2.07 9.69 14.35
N SER A 160 -2.20 8.37 14.44
CA SER A 160 -3.50 7.68 14.40
C SER A 160 -4.28 7.81 15.71
N LYS A 161 -3.75 8.51 16.71
CA LYS A 161 -4.34 8.60 18.07
C LYS A 161 -4.60 7.21 18.66
N LYS A 162 -3.62 6.31 18.50
CA LYS A 162 -3.66 4.91 18.95
C LYS A 162 -4.70 4.03 18.22
N LYS A 163 -5.25 4.46 17.08
CA LYS A 163 -6.12 3.61 16.26
C LYS A 163 -5.35 2.40 15.71
N PHE A 164 -4.11 2.62 15.27
CA PHE A 164 -3.22 1.56 14.80
C PHE A 164 -2.06 1.39 15.77
N GLN A 165 -1.93 0.19 16.30
CA GLN A 165 -0.92 -0.15 17.28
C GLN A 165 -0.09 -1.35 16.78
N PHE A 166 1.17 -1.43 17.20
CA PHE A 166 2.01 -2.59 16.89
C PHE A 166 1.87 -3.70 17.92
N THR A 167 1.04 -3.52 18.94
CA THR A 167 0.76 -4.49 20.02
C THR A 167 -0.48 -5.34 19.75
N GLU A 168 -1.31 -4.93 18.79
CA GLU A 168 -2.55 -5.57 18.40
C GLU A 168 -2.62 -5.66 16.88
N GLN A 169 -3.07 -6.80 16.37
CA GLN A 169 -3.25 -6.95 14.93
C GLN A 169 -4.41 -6.10 14.44
N GLY A 170 -4.19 -5.39 13.33
CA GLY A 170 -5.19 -4.58 12.65
C GLY A 170 -5.48 -5.09 11.23
N ASP A 171 -6.31 -4.34 10.52
CA ASP A 171 -6.62 -4.64 9.12
C ASP A 171 -5.72 -3.82 8.18
N PRO A 172 -4.98 -4.46 7.26
CA PRO A 172 -4.13 -3.77 6.29
C PRO A 172 -4.85 -2.75 5.42
N ILE A 173 -6.12 -2.99 5.04
CA ILE A 173 -6.86 -2.01 4.20
C ILE A 173 -7.24 -0.77 4.98
N ASP A 174 -7.63 -0.91 6.24
CA ASP A 174 -7.91 0.22 7.12
C ASP A 174 -6.64 1.05 7.36
N PHE A 175 -5.51 0.35 7.59
CA PHE A 175 -4.21 1.00 7.74
C PHE A 175 -3.78 1.69 6.44
N LEU A 176 -3.84 1.03 5.30
CA LEU A 176 -3.47 1.59 3.99
C LEU A 176 -4.29 2.85 3.67
N SER A 177 -5.61 2.77 3.82
CA SER A 177 -6.53 3.88 3.56
C SER A 177 -6.21 5.10 4.43
N TRP A 178 -6.05 4.87 5.73
CA TRP A 178 -5.67 5.91 6.67
C TRP A 178 -4.28 6.47 6.35
N PHE A 179 -3.31 5.61 6.08
CA PHE A 179 -1.92 5.98 5.89
C PHE A 179 -1.71 6.84 4.64
N LEU A 180 -2.30 6.46 3.51
CA LEU A 180 -2.25 7.26 2.29
C LEU A 180 -2.89 8.65 2.50
N ASN A 181 -4.02 8.73 3.18
CA ASN A 181 -4.66 10.00 3.49
C ASN A 181 -3.83 10.84 4.49
N ALA A 182 -3.25 10.22 5.51
CA ALA A 182 -2.39 10.88 6.48
C ALA A 182 -1.14 11.47 5.81
N LEU A 183 -0.46 10.71 4.94
CA LEU A 183 0.67 11.21 4.16
C LEU A 183 0.28 12.33 3.22
N HIS A 184 -0.87 12.22 2.53
CA HIS A 184 -1.39 13.26 1.66
C HIS A 184 -1.57 14.59 2.40
N LEU A 185 -2.25 14.56 3.54
CA LEU A 185 -2.46 15.74 4.39
C LEU A 185 -1.14 16.27 4.97
N ALA A 186 -0.26 15.37 5.43
CA ALA A 186 1.05 15.73 5.99
C ALA A 186 1.96 16.43 4.96
N LEU A 187 1.81 16.14 3.69
CA LEU A 187 2.50 16.79 2.58
C LEU A 187 1.79 18.07 2.05
N ASN A 188 0.87 18.65 2.84
CA ASN A 188 0.04 19.78 2.44
C ASN A 188 -0.84 19.50 1.21
N GLY A 189 -1.23 18.24 1.03
CA GLY A 189 -2.14 17.82 -0.02
C GLY A 189 -3.52 18.49 0.12
N THR A 190 -4.13 18.80 -1.00
CA THR A 190 -5.45 19.43 -1.12
C THR A 190 -6.36 18.57 -2.00
N LYS A 191 -7.61 18.98 -2.20
CA LYS A 191 -8.54 18.29 -3.12
C LYS A 191 -8.10 18.28 -4.58
N LYS A 192 -7.05 19.03 -4.95
CA LYS A 192 -6.53 19.05 -6.33
C LYS A 192 -5.76 17.77 -6.64
N PRO A 193 -5.95 17.16 -7.82
CA PRO A 193 -5.34 15.87 -8.19
C PRO A 193 -3.81 15.82 -8.05
N ASP A 194 -3.12 16.92 -8.38
CA ASP A 194 -1.64 16.96 -8.41
C ASP A 194 -1.01 17.51 -7.13
N SER A 195 -1.80 17.70 -6.08
CA SER A 195 -1.36 18.41 -4.87
C SER A 195 -0.36 17.65 -4.01
N SER A 196 -0.23 16.34 -4.18
CA SER A 196 0.77 15.51 -3.49
C SER A 196 1.21 14.33 -4.35
N VAL A 197 2.35 13.71 -3.98
CA VAL A 197 2.79 12.45 -4.61
C VAL A 197 1.74 11.34 -4.46
N ILE A 198 1.01 11.30 -3.35
CA ILE A 198 -0.05 10.30 -3.13
C ILE A 198 -1.14 10.43 -4.19
N TYR A 199 -1.66 11.63 -4.40
CA TYR A 199 -2.73 11.86 -5.38
C TYR A 199 -2.23 11.68 -6.82
N ARG A 200 -1.02 12.14 -7.15
CA ARG A 200 -0.43 11.88 -8.48
C ARG A 200 -0.29 10.40 -8.79
N THR A 201 -0.04 9.58 -7.76
CA THR A 201 0.20 8.14 -7.91
C THR A 201 -1.09 7.32 -7.92
N PHE A 202 -2.02 7.57 -7.00
CA PHE A 202 -3.14 6.67 -6.72
C PHE A 202 -4.53 7.24 -7.00
N LEU A 203 -4.67 8.56 -7.28
CA LEU A 203 -5.99 9.17 -7.39
C LEU A 203 -6.66 8.84 -8.71
N GLY A 204 -7.70 8.02 -8.63
CA GLY A 204 -8.68 7.81 -9.69
C GLY A 204 -9.96 8.60 -9.46
N SER A 205 -10.88 8.51 -10.41
CA SER A 205 -12.21 9.13 -10.31
C SER A 205 -13.28 8.22 -10.90
N MET A 206 -14.46 8.23 -10.29
CA MET A 206 -15.63 7.51 -10.79
C MET A 206 -16.89 8.38 -10.69
N ARG A 207 -17.85 8.10 -11.56
CA ARG A 207 -19.23 8.57 -11.42
C ARG A 207 -20.05 7.49 -10.71
N ILE A 208 -20.91 7.92 -9.81
CA ILE A 208 -21.83 7.07 -9.08
C ILE A 208 -23.23 7.53 -9.48
N HIS A 209 -23.95 6.68 -10.21
CA HIS A 209 -25.34 6.87 -10.57
C HIS A 209 -26.20 6.20 -9.49
N SER A 210 -26.99 6.97 -8.79
CA SER A 210 -27.81 6.50 -7.65
C SER A 210 -29.27 6.86 -7.88
N ARG A 211 -30.19 5.91 -7.70
CA ARG A 211 -31.62 6.14 -7.68
C ARG A 211 -32.27 5.40 -6.50
N LYS A 212 -33.33 5.96 -5.95
CA LYS A 212 -34.07 5.33 -4.86
C LYS A 212 -34.86 4.14 -5.35
N ILE A 213 -34.90 3.07 -4.59
CA ILE A 213 -35.79 1.93 -4.86
C ILE A 213 -37.19 2.31 -4.38
N PRO A 214 -38.27 2.01 -5.15
CA PRO A 214 -39.64 2.22 -4.69
C PRO A 214 -39.90 1.49 -3.38
N PRO A 215 -40.80 2.03 -2.50
CA PRO A 215 -41.13 1.41 -1.22
C PRO A 215 -41.55 -0.06 -1.36
N VAL A 216 -41.20 -0.87 -0.35
CA VAL A 216 -41.52 -2.31 -0.31
C VAL A 216 -43.01 -2.58 -0.22
N GLU A 217 -43.78 -1.58 0.25
CA GLU A 217 -45.24 -1.64 0.44
C GLU A 217 -46.04 -1.69 -0.87
N LEU A 218 -45.41 -1.42 -2.02
CA LEU A 218 -46.07 -1.54 -3.31
C LEU A 218 -46.07 -3.00 -3.78
N GLU A 219 -47.20 -3.45 -4.36
CA GLU A 219 -47.29 -4.75 -5.01
C GLU A 219 -46.26 -4.87 -6.15
N ASP A 220 -45.73 -6.09 -6.38
CA ASP A 220 -44.64 -6.33 -7.35
C ASP A 220 -44.97 -5.80 -8.78
N GLY A 221 -46.23 -5.89 -9.19
CA GLY A 221 -46.69 -5.36 -10.48
C GLY A 221 -46.65 -3.83 -10.58
N GLN A 222 -47.00 -3.13 -9.49
CA GLN A 222 -46.97 -1.67 -9.39
C GLN A 222 -45.51 -1.18 -9.32
N ARG A 223 -44.67 -1.91 -8.65
CA ARG A 223 -43.22 -1.66 -8.56
C ARG A 223 -42.57 -1.73 -9.90
N ALA A 224 -42.84 -2.80 -10.66
CA ALA A 224 -42.31 -2.98 -12.00
C ALA A 224 -42.79 -1.88 -12.96
N ALA A 225 -44.07 -1.50 -12.88
CA ALA A 225 -44.64 -0.42 -13.68
C ALA A 225 -44.00 0.94 -13.35
N LEU A 226 -43.79 1.25 -12.06
CA LEU A 226 -43.14 2.49 -11.63
C LEU A 226 -41.67 2.56 -12.10
N GLN A 227 -40.95 1.45 -12.08
CA GLN A 227 -39.55 1.38 -12.53
C GLN A 227 -39.40 1.62 -14.04
N LEU A 228 -40.44 1.39 -14.82
CA LEU A 228 -40.45 1.62 -16.25
C LEU A 228 -40.77 3.07 -16.64
N THR A 229 -41.27 3.88 -15.72
CA THR A 229 -41.63 5.29 -15.97
C THR A 229 -40.39 6.15 -16.25
N ASP A 230 -40.53 7.12 -17.15
CA ASP A 230 -39.47 8.06 -17.48
C ASP A 230 -39.13 8.96 -16.29
N GLU A 231 -40.12 9.26 -15.44
CA GLU A 231 -39.91 10.01 -14.19
C GLU A 231 -38.99 9.26 -13.22
N TYR A 232 -39.15 7.96 -13.04
CA TYR A 232 -38.28 7.14 -12.20
C TYR A 232 -36.86 7.03 -12.80
N LYS A 233 -36.76 6.88 -14.10
CA LYS A 233 -35.43 6.85 -14.80
C LYS A 233 -34.73 8.20 -14.72
N SER A 234 -35.44 9.31 -14.83
CA SER A 234 -34.91 10.67 -14.72
C SER A 234 -34.52 11.06 -13.28
N SER A 235 -35.02 10.33 -12.26
CA SER A 235 -34.69 10.56 -10.84
C SER A 235 -33.26 10.14 -10.47
N THR A 236 -32.47 9.62 -11.43
CA THR A 236 -31.08 9.19 -11.19
C THR A 236 -30.19 10.39 -10.88
N GLN A 237 -29.62 10.40 -9.68
CA GLN A 237 -28.62 11.38 -9.28
C GLN A 237 -27.22 10.88 -9.64
N THR A 238 -26.44 11.72 -10.29
CA THR A 238 -25.06 11.42 -10.64
C THR A 238 -24.10 12.26 -9.80
N THR A 239 -23.19 11.60 -9.11
CA THR A 239 -22.13 12.25 -8.32
C THR A 239 -20.77 11.77 -8.78
N THR A 240 -19.79 12.68 -8.82
CA THR A 240 -18.39 12.31 -9.08
C THR A 240 -17.67 12.11 -7.76
N SER A 241 -17.01 10.97 -7.61
CA SER A 241 -16.27 10.62 -6.41
C SER A 241 -14.82 10.25 -6.76
N PRO A 242 -13.84 10.85 -6.07
CA PRO A 242 -12.45 10.39 -6.16
C PRO A 242 -12.30 9.07 -5.40
N PHE A 243 -11.32 8.26 -5.80
CA PHE A 243 -10.95 7.05 -5.09
C PHE A 243 -9.43 6.86 -5.06
N LEU A 244 -8.92 6.20 -4.03
CA LEU A 244 -7.52 5.75 -3.93
C LEU A 244 -7.40 4.23 -4.13
N TYR A 245 -8.49 3.51 -3.97
CA TYR A 245 -8.58 2.07 -4.24
C TYR A 245 -10.01 1.69 -4.64
N LEU A 246 -10.14 0.58 -5.36
CA LEU A 246 -11.42 0.00 -5.76
C LEU A 246 -11.73 -1.23 -4.89
N THR A 247 -12.95 -1.30 -4.36
CA THR A 247 -13.42 -2.46 -3.58
C THR A 247 -14.10 -3.46 -4.50
N CYS A 248 -13.50 -4.65 -4.62
CA CYS A 248 -14.04 -5.80 -5.32
C CYS A 248 -14.80 -6.70 -4.34
N ASP A 249 -16.10 -6.87 -4.55
CA ASP A 249 -16.93 -7.75 -3.74
C ASP A 249 -16.83 -9.18 -4.26
N LEU A 250 -16.52 -10.13 -3.39
CA LEU A 250 -16.56 -11.55 -3.72
C LEU A 250 -18.01 -12.06 -3.77
N PRO A 251 -18.32 -13.04 -4.63
CA PRO A 251 -19.60 -13.74 -4.57
C PRO A 251 -19.73 -14.44 -3.20
N PRO A 252 -20.95 -14.59 -2.67
CA PRO A 252 -21.14 -15.31 -1.41
C PRO A 252 -20.62 -16.75 -1.56
N PRO A 253 -19.98 -17.30 -0.51
CA PRO A 253 -19.55 -18.70 -0.54
C PRO A 253 -20.79 -19.62 -0.64
N PRO A 254 -20.65 -20.82 -1.23
CA PRO A 254 -21.75 -21.77 -1.31
C PRO A 254 -22.31 -22.10 0.10
N LEU A 255 -23.62 -22.04 0.26
CA LEU A 255 -24.31 -22.25 1.55
C LEU A 255 -24.26 -23.72 1.97
N PHE A 256 -24.14 -24.64 1.03
CA PHE A 256 -24.08 -26.09 1.28
C PHE A 256 -22.74 -26.63 0.82
N LYS A 257 -22.03 -27.26 1.74
CA LYS A 257 -20.89 -28.11 1.44
C LYS A 257 -21.44 -29.54 1.32
N ASP A 258 -21.52 -30.04 0.09
CA ASP A 258 -21.72 -31.46 -0.13
C ASP A 258 -20.52 -32.22 0.42
N GLU A 259 -20.69 -33.34 1.08
CA GLU A 259 -19.58 -34.15 1.63
C GLU A 259 -18.50 -34.46 0.56
N ILE A 260 -18.90 -34.54 -0.71
CA ILE A 260 -18.01 -34.74 -1.87
C ILE A 260 -17.27 -33.44 -2.26
N MET A 261 -17.82 -32.26 -1.90
CA MET A 261 -17.30 -30.93 -2.26
C MET A 261 -16.58 -30.19 -1.12
N GLU A 262 -16.36 -30.83 0.01
CA GLU A 262 -15.69 -30.23 1.18
C GLU A 262 -14.33 -29.62 0.89
N ASN A 263 -13.65 -30.10 -0.16
CA ASN A 263 -12.31 -29.69 -0.55
C ASN A 263 -12.26 -28.75 -1.77
N ILE A 264 -13.41 -28.35 -2.33
CA ILE A 264 -13.41 -27.45 -3.49
C ILE A 264 -13.41 -26.01 -3.01
N ILE A 265 -12.27 -25.35 -3.18
CA ILE A 265 -12.16 -23.89 -2.94
C ILE A 265 -12.81 -23.17 -4.10
N PRO A 266 -13.82 -22.30 -3.87
CA PRO A 266 -14.45 -21.51 -4.93
C PRO A 266 -13.44 -20.63 -5.64
N GLN A 267 -13.62 -20.43 -6.94
CA GLN A 267 -12.76 -19.58 -7.75
C GLN A 267 -13.60 -18.58 -8.54
N VAL A 268 -13.07 -17.38 -8.73
CA VAL A 268 -13.69 -16.32 -9.53
C VAL A 268 -12.63 -15.58 -10.32
N ASN A 269 -12.95 -15.16 -11.54
CA ASN A 269 -12.04 -14.35 -12.35
C ASN A 269 -12.06 -12.89 -11.86
N LEU A 270 -10.91 -12.23 -11.82
CA LEU A 270 -10.79 -10.82 -11.46
C LEU A 270 -11.69 -9.93 -12.33
N TYR A 271 -11.75 -10.17 -13.63
CA TYR A 271 -12.60 -9.38 -14.54
C TYR A 271 -14.09 -9.47 -14.18
N THR A 272 -14.55 -10.62 -13.67
CA THR A 272 -15.93 -10.76 -13.16
C THR A 272 -16.19 -9.83 -11.98
N LEU A 273 -15.24 -9.68 -11.08
CA LEU A 273 -15.37 -8.75 -9.95
C LEU A 273 -15.37 -7.28 -10.39
N LEU A 274 -14.61 -6.99 -11.44
CA LEU A 274 -14.47 -5.64 -11.99
C LEU A 274 -15.69 -5.18 -12.81
N THR A 275 -16.57 -6.09 -13.25
CA THR A 275 -17.83 -5.71 -13.95
C THR A 275 -18.72 -4.78 -13.13
N LYS A 276 -18.53 -4.72 -11.82
CA LYS A 276 -19.17 -3.74 -10.93
C LYS A 276 -18.98 -2.29 -11.40
N PHE A 277 -17.89 -2.00 -12.11
CA PHE A 277 -17.45 -0.65 -12.46
C PHE A 277 -17.68 -0.31 -13.96
N ASN A 278 -18.33 -1.18 -14.73
CA ASN A 278 -18.50 -1.04 -16.17
C ASN A 278 -19.68 -0.13 -16.59
N ASN A 279 -20.34 0.54 -15.63
CA ASN A 279 -21.53 1.36 -15.85
C ASN A 279 -22.80 0.60 -16.31
N GLU A 280 -22.80 -0.73 -16.29
CA GLU A 280 -23.94 -1.55 -16.71
C GLU A 280 -24.65 -2.19 -15.51
N ASN A 281 -23.86 -2.69 -14.55
CA ASN A 281 -24.36 -3.45 -13.42
C ASN A 281 -24.85 -2.54 -12.30
N GLU A 282 -26.13 -2.70 -11.94
CA GLU A 282 -26.72 -2.04 -10.79
C GLU A 282 -26.64 -2.93 -9.57
N LYS A 283 -26.29 -2.35 -8.42
CA LYS A 283 -26.24 -3.03 -7.12
C LYS A 283 -27.14 -2.31 -6.12
N GLU A 284 -27.91 -3.11 -5.38
CA GLU A 284 -28.75 -2.59 -4.30
C GLU A 284 -27.89 -2.27 -3.07
N TYR A 285 -28.11 -1.07 -2.52
CA TYR A 285 -27.54 -0.61 -1.26
C TYR A 285 -28.67 -0.26 -0.29
N LYS A 286 -28.73 -1.01 0.82
CA LYS A 286 -29.71 -0.81 1.87
C LYS A 286 -29.18 0.14 2.93
N THR A 287 -29.96 1.12 3.27
CA THR A 287 -29.74 2.01 4.41
C THR A 287 -30.89 1.90 5.40
N TYR A 288 -30.74 2.44 6.61
CA TYR A 288 -31.80 2.44 7.62
C TYR A 288 -33.08 3.15 7.18
N LYS A 289 -32.96 4.09 6.24
CA LYS A 289 -34.10 4.95 5.82
C LYS A 289 -34.57 4.62 4.40
N GLU A 290 -33.68 4.26 3.53
CA GLU A 290 -33.97 4.17 2.09
C GLU A 290 -33.04 3.15 1.42
N ASN A 291 -33.54 2.50 0.38
CA ASN A 291 -32.76 1.62 -0.45
C ASN A 291 -32.45 2.31 -1.78
N PHE A 292 -31.22 2.08 -2.26
CA PHE A 292 -30.73 2.67 -3.50
C PHE A 292 -30.21 1.61 -4.46
N LEU A 293 -30.48 1.79 -5.72
CA LEU A 293 -29.74 1.15 -6.81
C LEU A 293 -28.57 2.05 -7.18
N LYS A 294 -27.38 1.52 -7.17
CA LYS A 294 -26.16 2.26 -7.55
C LYS A 294 -25.44 1.54 -8.67
N ARG A 295 -24.97 2.34 -9.63
CA ARG A 295 -24.15 1.95 -10.75
C ARG A 295 -22.87 2.78 -10.72
N PHE A 296 -21.74 2.14 -10.98
CA PHE A 296 -20.42 2.77 -10.90
C PHE A 296 -19.77 2.82 -12.28
N GLU A 297 -19.23 3.97 -12.64
CA GLU A 297 -18.52 4.19 -13.88
C GLU A 297 -17.16 4.81 -13.58
N ILE A 298 -16.08 4.12 -13.90
CA ILE A 298 -14.73 4.69 -13.78
C ILE A 298 -14.55 5.74 -14.85
N THR A 299 -14.14 6.95 -14.47
CA THR A 299 -13.90 8.07 -15.39
C THR A 299 -12.42 8.39 -15.55
N LYS A 300 -11.58 8.00 -14.59
CA LYS A 300 -10.12 8.18 -14.63
C LYS A 300 -9.43 7.06 -13.88
N LEU A 301 -8.54 6.35 -14.56
CA LEU A 301 -7.63 5.38 -13.98
C LEU A 301 -6.36 6.09 -13.49
N PRO A 302 -5.84 5.75 -12.28
CA PRO A 302 -4.59 6.29 -11.77
C PRO A 302 -3.36 5.57 -12.35
N PRO A 303 -2.15 6.16 -12.28
CA PRO A 303 -0.90 5.47 -12.65
C PRO A 303 -0.65 4.17 -11.87
N TYR A 304 -1.05 4.13 -10.60
CA TYR A 304 -1.03 2.92 -9.77
C TYR A 304 -2.44 2.67 -9.23
N LEU A 305 -3.00 1.53 -9.62
CA LEU A 305 -4.35 1.12 -9.23
C LEU A 305 -4.27 0.12 -8.08
N ILE A 306 -4.97 0.43 -6.99
CA ILE A 306 -5.10 -0.45 -5.83
C ILE A 306 -6.47 -1.14 -5.88
N LEU A 307 -6.47 -2.47 -5.80
CA LEU A 307 -7.67 -3.28 -5.65
C LEU A 307 -7.73 -3.86 -4.23
N TYR A 308 -8.85 -3.72 -3.59
CA TYR A 308 -9.18 -4.34 -2.32
C TYR A 308 -10.19 -5.46 -2.54
N ILE A 309 -9.82 -6.70 -2.30
CA ILE A 309 -10.70 -7.86 -2.37
C ILE A 309 -11.40 -8.03 -1.02
N LYS A 310 -12.69 -7.72 -0.96
CA LYS A 310 -13.45 -7.74 0.29
C LYS A 310 -13.75 -9.18 0.73
N ARG A 311 -12.85 -9.76 1.53
CA ARG A 311 -12.94 -11.14 2.02
C ARG A 311 -13.64 -11.27 3.36
N PHE A 312 -13.53 -10.25 4.21
CA PHE A 312 -14.07 -10.30 5.55
C PHE A 312 -15.46 -9.67 5.62
N THR A 313 -16.39 -10.40 6.20
CA THR A 313 -17.72 -9.90 6.58
C THR A 313 -17.84 -9.92 8.09
N LYS A 314 -18.08 -8.76 8.68
CA LYS A 314 -18.25 -8.60 10.13
C LYS A 314 -19.73 -8.57 10.45
N ASN A 315 -20.18 -9.55 11.20
CA ASN A 315 -21.49 -9.58 11.84
C ASN A 315 -21.38 -9.15 13.30
N THR A 316 -22.51 -9.02 13.99
CA THR A 316 -22.55 -8.61 15.41
C THR A 316 -21.79 -9.59 16.32
N PHE A 317 -21.72 -10.86 15.94
CA PHE A 317 -21.19 -11.94 16.79
C PHE A 317 -19.88 -12.56 16.29
N PHE A 318 -19.58 -12.46 14.99
CA PHE A 318 -18.39 -13.10 14.41
C PHE A 318 -17.91 -12.40 13.14
N ILE A 319 -16.70 -12.72 12.76
CA ILE A 319 -16.08 -12.31 11.51
C ILE A 319 -15.94 -13.55 10.63
N GLU A 320 -16.50 -13.51 9.44
CA GLU A 320 -16.33 -14.56 8.42
C GLU A 320 -15.31 -14.15 7.38
N LYS A 321 -14.51 -15.11 6.94
CA LYS A 321 -13.59 -14.97 5.82
C LYS A 321 -14.12 -15.76 4.61
N ASN A 322 -14.25 -15.10 3.48
CA ASN A 322 -14.56 -15.75 2.21
C ASN A 322 -13.27 -16.30 1.58
N PRO A 323 -13.12 -17.65 1.45
CA PRO A 323 -11.90 -18.28 0.96
C PRO A 323 -11.78 -18.27 -0.56
N THR A 324 -12.74 -17.73 -1.29
CA THR A 324 -12.75 -17.74 -2.76
C THR A 324 -11.44 -17.24 -3.33
N ILE A 325 -10.79 -18.04 -4.17
CA ILE A 325 -9.58 -17.65 -4.90
C ILE A 325 -9.97 -16.76 -6.06
N VAL A 326 -9.29 -15.64 -6.19
CA VAL A 326 -9.45 -14.74 -7.34
C VAL A 326 -8.36 -15.09 -8.36
N ASN A 327 -8.77 -15.52 -9.54
CA ASN A 327 -7.86 -15.78 -10.64
C ASN A 327 -7.54 -14.47 -11.36
N PHE A 328 -6.27 -14.11 -11.43
CA PHE A 328 -5.80 -12.89 -12.07
C PHE A 328 -4.46 -13.14 -12.78
N PRO A 329 -4.20 -12.49 -13.92
CA PRO A 329 -2.86 -12.49 -14.50
C PRO A 329 -1.96 -11.51 -13.73
N VAL A 330 -0.67 -11.83 -13.60
CA VAL A 330 0.32 -10.92 -12.98
C VAL A 330 0.82 -9.85 -13.96
N LYS A 331 0.64 -10.04 -15.24
CA LYS A 331 1.04 -9.11 -16.31
C LYS A 331 -0.07 -8.89 -17.31
N ASN A 332 -0.05 -7.72 -17.95
CA ASN A 332 -0.96 -7.35 -19.05
C ASN A 332 -2.44 -7.41 -18.67
N VAL A 333 -2.79 -6.93 -17.48
CA VAL A 333 -4.18 -6.78 -17.05
C VAL A 333 -4.76 -5.54 -17.73
N ASP A 334 -5.67 -5.72 -18.69
CA ASP A 334 -6.32 -4.59 -19.36
C ASP A 334 -7.57 -4.13 -18.61
N PHE A 335 -7.47 -3.01 -17.92
CA PHE A 335 -8.61 -2.37 -17.27
C PHE A 335 -9.49 -1.57 -18.24
N GLY A 336 -9.10 -1.49 -19.51
CA GLY A 336 -9.91 -0.85 -20.55
C GLY A 336 -11.24 -1.58 -20.82
N ASP A 337 -11.34 -2.87 -20.48
CA ASP A 337 -12.54 -3.68 -20.68
C ASP A 337 -13.69 -3.31 -19.71
N ILE A 338 -13.37 -2.61 -18.63
CA ILE A 338 -14.38 -2.10 -17.68
C ILE A 338 -14.70 -0.62 -17.89
N LEU A 339 -14.08 0.02 -18.85
CA LEU A 339 -14.34 1.43 -19.18
C LEU A 339 -15.40 1.52 -20.30
N THR A 340 -16.23 2.55 -20.21
CA THR A 340 -17.09 2.89 -21.35
C THR A 340 -16.25 3.30 -22.56
N PRO A 341 -16.70 3.09 -23.80
CA PRO A 341 -15.94 3.44 -25.00
C PRO A 341 -15.46 4.89 -25.03
N GLU A 342 -16.30 5.81 -24.55
CA GLU A 342 -15.97 7.24 -24.42
C GLU A 342 -14.77 7.48 -23.47
N ILE A 343 -14.76 6.81 -22.35
CA ILE A 343 -13.69 6.96 -21.35
C ILE A 343 -12.44 6.22 -21.81
N LYS A 344 -12.57 5.02 -22.39
CA LYS A 344 -11.44 4.26 -22.95
C LYS A 344 -10.68 5.09 -24.00
N ALA A 345 -11.39 5.82 -24.86
CA ALA A 345 -10.78 6.68 -25.88
C ALA A 345 -9.95 7.85 -25.29
N LYS A 346 -10.20 8.25 -24.04
CA LYS A 346 -9.43 9.31 -23.35
C LYS A 346 -8.13 8.80 -22.72
N HIS A 347 -7.97 7.48 -22.61
CA HIS A 347 -6.78 6.85 -22.05
C HIS A 347 -5.85 6.34 -23.15
N LYS A 348 -4.57 6.74 -23.12
CA LYS A 348 -3.57 6.24 -24.09
C LYS A 348 -3.28 4.75 -23.89
N ASN A 349 -3.25 4.33 -22.63
CA ASN A 349 -3.00 2.95 -22.22
C ASN A 349 -3.87 2.61 -21.00
N THR A 350 -4.35 1.37 -20.96
CA THR A 350 -5.18 0.83 -19.87
C THR A 350 -4.65 -0.50 -19.35
N VAL A 351 -3.47 -0.91 -19.84
CA VAL A 351 -2.82 -2.17 -19.47
C VAL A 351 -1.89 -1.97 -18.29
N TYR A 352 -2.03 -2.83 -17.29
CA TYR A 352 -1.29 -2.78 -16.04
C TYR A 352 -0.57 -4.09 -15.76
N ASP A 353 0.52 -4.01 -15.00
CA ASP A 353 1.21 -5.15 -14.43
C ASP A 353 1.09 -5.11 -12.90
N LEU A 354 0.93 -6.27 -12.27
CA LEU A 354 0.94 -6.39 -10.81
C LEU A 354 2.33 -6.08 -10.27
N VAL A 355 2.43 -5.29 -9.20
CA VAL A 355 3.69 -4.97 -8.51
C VAL A 355 3.72 -5.44 -7.06
N ALA A 356 2.55 -5.53 -6.42
CA ALA A 356 2.44 -6.07 -5.06
C ALA A 356 1.10 -6.77 -4.85
N ASN A 357 1.12 -7.86 -4.04
CA ASN A 357 -0.07 -8.63 -3.66
C ASN A 357 0.01 -8.98 -2.17
N ILE A 358 -0.86 -8.40 -1.37
CA ILE A 358 -1.01 -8.71 0.06
C ILE A 358 -2.01 -9.83 0.21
N VAL A 359 -1.69 -10.80 1.04
CA VAL A 359 -2.45 -12.02 1.28
C VAL A 359 -2.71 -12.17 2.77
N HIS A 360 -3.85 -12.73 3.11
CA HIS A 360 -4.17 -13.17 4.47
C HIS A 360 -4.26 -14.69 4.51
N ASP A 361 -3.49 -15.31 5.39
CA ASP A 361 -3.52 -16.74 5.64
C ASP A 361 -4.14 -17.06 7.00
N GLY A 362 -4.87 -18.15 7.07
CA GLY A 362 -5.49 -18.63 8.30
C GLY A 362 -6.88 -18.07 8.57
N GLU A 363 -7.31 -18.22 9.82
CA GLU A 363 -8.63 -17.80 10.31
C GLU A 363 -8.72 -16.28 10.50
N PRO A 364 -9.93 -15.68 10.44
CA PRO A 364 -10.12 -14.23 10.56
C PRO A 364 -9.50 -13.58 11.80
N THR A 365 -9.43 -14.32 12.91
CA THR A 365 -8.95 -13.80 14.21
C THR A 365 -7.57 -14.32 14.61
N LYS A 366 -7.02 -15.27 13.87
CA LYS A 366 -5.72 -15.93 14.15
C LYS A 366 -4.83 -16.04 12.92
N GLY A 367 -5.18 -15.35 11.86
CA GLY A 367 -4.41 -15.36 10.64
C GLY A 367 -3.20 -14.44 10.69
N THR A 368 -2.40 -14.52 9.64
CA THR A 368 -1.22 -13.68 9.42
C THR A 368 -1.26 -13.07 8.03
N TYR A 369 -0.55 -11.96 7.87
CA TYR A 369 -0.41 -11.30 6.58
C TYR A 369 0.98 -11.53 5.99
N ARG A 370 1.04 -11.72 4.68
CA ARG A 370 2.27 -11.74 3.89
C ARG A 370 2.08 -10.93 2.62
N VAL A 371 3.18 -10.54 2.01
CA VAL A 371 3.15 -9.75 0.77
C VAL A 371 4.09 -10.34 -0.26
N HIS A 372 3.62 -10.40 -1.51
CA HIS A 372 4.43 -10.68 -2.68
C HIS A 372 4.75 -9.35 -3.37
N VAL A 373 6.02 -9.15 -3.72
CA VAL A 373 6.48 -7.93 -4.38
C VAL A 373 7.36 -8.27 -5.57
N LEU A 374 7.24 -7.47 -6.62
CA LEU A 374 8.09 -7.56 -7.81
C LEU A 374 9.33 -6.69 -7.60
N HIS A 375 10.51 -7.29 -7.63
CA HIS A 375 11.75 -6.54 -7.73
C HIS A 375 12.11 -6.30 -9.19
N LYS A 376 12.00 -5.05 -9.66
CA LYS A 376 12.15 -4.67 -11.06
C LYS A 376 13.55 -4.98 -11.60
N GLY A 377 14.61 -4.72 -10.82
CA GLY A 377 15.98 -4.94 -11.22
C GLY A 377 16.33 -6.41 -11.54
N THR A 378 15.75 -7.36 -10.80
CA THR A 378 15.94 -8.80 -11.05
C THR A 378 14.84 -9.41 -11.91
N GLY A 379 13.69 -8.73 -12.04
CA GLY A 379 12.47 -9.27 -12.64
C GLY A 379 11.83 -10.43 -11.86
N LYS A 380 12.29 -10.69 -10.63
CA LYS A 380 11.82 -11.78 -9.77
C LYS A 380 10.78 -11.29 -8.77
N TRP A 381 9.93 -12.23 -8.34
CA TRP A 381 8.99 -12.05 -7.27
C TRP A 381 9.53 -12.59 -5.95
N TYR A 382 9.25 -11.87 -4.87
CA TYR A 382 9.63 -12.24 -3.51
C TYR A 382 8.40 -12.24 -2.62
N GLU A 383 8.31 -13.28 -1.77
CA GLU A 383 7.36 -13.34 -0.67
C GLU A 383 8.04 -12.82 0.60
N MET A 384 7.37 -11.95 1.30
CA MET A 384 7.84 -11.38 2.55
C MET A 384 6.79 -11.55 3.65
N GLN A 385 7.21 -12.18 4.73
CA GLN A 385 6.45 -12.29 5.97
C GLN A 385 7.38 -11.89 7.12
N ASP A 386 7.25 -10.66 7.59
CA ASP A 386 8.14 -10.07 8.60
C ASP A 386 9.63 -10.18 8.20
N LEU A 387 10.43 -10.93 8.93
CA LEU A 387 11.85 -11.16 8.62
C LEU A 387 12.08 -12.21 7.53
N HIS A 388 11.06 -12.98 7.21
CA HIS A 388 11.17 -14.06 6.23
C HIS A 388 11.04 -13.49 4.82
N VAL A 389 12.06 -13.73 4.01
CA VAL A 389 12.12 -13.27 2.61
C VAL A 389 12.54 -14.45 1.75
N THR A 390 11.68 -14.85 0.81
CA THR A 390 11.92 -15.99 -0.09
C THR A 390 11.53 -15.65 -1.52
N ASP A 391 12.19 -16.29 -2.49
CA ASP A 391 11.80 -16.23 -3.90
C ASP A 391 10.44 -16.94 -4.07
N ILE A 392 9.56 -16.40 -4.90
CA ILE A 392 8.29 -17.03 -5.26
C ILE A 392 8.07 -16.99 -6.78
N LEU A 393 7.51 -18.04 -7.32
CA LEU A 393 7.14 -18.08 -8.74
C LEU A 393 5.83 -17.31 -8.98
N PRO A 394 5.70 -16.56 -10.08
CA PRO A 394 4.48 -15.81 -10.40
C PRO A 394 3.20 -16.65 -10.37
N GLN A 395 3.29 -17.93 -10.79
CA GLN A 395 2.15 -18.85 -10.81
C GLN A 395 1.62 -19.16 -9.39
N MET A 396 2.51 -19.17 -8.39
CA MET A 396 2.11 -19.43 -7.01
C MET A 396 1.35 -18.23 -6.41
N ILE A 397 1.64 -17.02 -6.86
CA ILE A 397 0.96 -15.80 -6.40
C ILE A 397 -0.53 -15.85 -6.74
N THR A 398 -0.88 -16.35 -7.94
CA THR A 398 -2.26 -16.41 -8.43
C THR A 398 -3.13 -17.45 -7.72
N LEU A 399 -2.52 -18.35 -6.94
CA LEU A 399 -3.20 -19.38 -6.16
C LEU A 399 -3.48 -18.96 -4.71
N THR A 400 -3.11 -17.73 -4.34
CA THR A 400 -3.24 -17.24 -2.98
C THR A 400 -4.57 -16.51 -2.73
N GLU A 401 -4.95 -16.39 -1.47
CA GLU A 401 -6.11 -15.58 -1.06
C GLU A 401 -5.77 -14.09 -1.09
N ALA A 402 -5.64 -13.52 -2.30
CA ALA A 402 -5.33 -12.12 -2.50
C ALA A 402 -6.29 -11.21 -1.72
N TYR A 403 -5.74 -10.22 -1.03
CA TYR A 403 -6.49 -9.28 -0.19
C TYR A 403 -6.38 -7.84 -0.68
N ILE A 404 -5.15 -7.37 -0.93
CA ILE A 404 -4.89 -6.06 -1.53
C ILE A 404 -3.88 -6.25 -2.65
N GLN A 405 -4.17 -5.69 -3.82
CA GLN A 405 -3.30 -5.76 -4.99
C GLN A 405 -2.96 -4.35 -5.46
N ILE A 406 -1.70 -4.14 -5.86
CA ILE A 406 -1.25 -2.88 -6.45
C ILE A 406 -0.76 -3.16 -7.87
N TYR A 407 -1.35 -2.46 -8.83
CA TYR A 407 -1.04 -2.56 -10.25
C TYR A 407 -0.41 -1.27 -10.76
N GLU A 408 0.62 -1.38 -11.59
CA GLU A 408 1.32 -0.27 -12.24
C GLU A 408 0.90 -0.16 -13.70
N LEU A 409 0.50 1.03 -14.15
CA LEU A 409 0.22 1.31 -15.56
C LEU A 409 1.49 1.10 -16.38
N LYS A 410 1.40 0.29 -17.44
CA LYS A 410 2.52 0.10 -18.37
C LYS A 410 2.81 1.40 -19.09
N THR A 411 4.04 1.84 -19.03
CA THR A 411 4.55 2.90 -19.93
C THR A 411 4.94 2.24 -21.24
N ASP A 412 4.49 2.78 -22.37
CA ASP A 412 4.99 2.37 -23.67
C ASP A 412 6.52 2.43 -23.64
N ALA A 413 7.18 1.31 -23.90
CA ALA A 413 8.63 1.33 -24.11
C ALA A 413 8.91 2.37 -25.21
N PRO A 414 9.90 3.27 -25.05
CA PRO A 414 10.26 4.15 -26.13
C PRO A 414 10.50 3.27 -27.36
N SER A 415 9.70 3.49 -28.41
CA SER A 415 9.90 2.82 -29.67
C SER A 415 11.37 2.95 -30.05
N SER A 416 12.10 1.84 -30.04
CA SER A 416 13.44 1.80 -30.60
C SER A 416 13.29 2.20 -32.06
N ASN A 417 13.52 3.47 -32.36
CA ASN A 417 13.73 3.90 -33.73
C ASN A 417 14.99 3.18 -34.23
N ASN A 418 14.78 2.07 -34.91
CA ASN A 418 15.79 1.52 -35.82
C ASN A 418 15.98 2.54 -36.92
N SER A 419 17.09 3.23 -36.86
CA SER A 419 17.72 3.89 -37.99
C SER A 419 19.01 3.17 -38.28
#